data_4a1cc9af24ad91e745b756db35390b12
#
_entry.id   4a1cc9af24ad91e745b756db35390b12
#
_cell.length_a   1.000
_cell.length_b   1.000
_cell.length_c   1.000
_cell.angle_alpha   90.00
_cell.angle_beta   90.00
_cell.angle_gamma   90.00
#
_symmetry.space_group_name_H-M   'P 1'
#
loop_
_entity.id
_entity.type
_entity.pdbx_description
1 polymer ?
#
loop_
_entity_poly.entity_id
_entity_poly.type
_entity_poly.pdbx_seq_one_letter_code
_entity_poly.pdbx_strand_id
1 'polypeptide(L)'
;MSKDVEKAGDECAPQGWSRRSVIKAAAGTAGALAMPAIVRTARAAEVLYVNTWGGTWEKAAAKHLFEPFTRETGVEIRTVSPVSFAKLAAQVRTGVYEFDVTTLGGGDIVRANAAKIIDAVAGSPLGANGPWKDAVFENGVASHAFSTIIAYRTDRFPKGGPQTWADFWNRQDFPGSRCLQRYCARVLPLALLADGVPQDKLYPLDTERAFRALERIKPDLRVWWTQGQQSQQLLRDGEVDMVGIWHSRALELIDQGHPVGISWKQAEIDRAYWVVSKDTPRREIAWKFIQSAVQPERLAGFCREALYGPLNPAAFEFIPKEEADRMPTGPRNYPLAFEQNVEDFGGNLQKVTQRFEQWLAS
;
A
#
# COMPACT_ATOMS: atom_id res chain seq x y z
N MET A 1 -65.49 34.57 12.72
CA MET A 1 -66.45 34.83 11.66
C MET A 1 -66.25 33.73 10.65
N SER A 2 -67.03 32.75 10.75
CA SER A 2 -68.31 32.43 10.11
C SER A 2 -68.11 31.80 8.77
N LYS A 3 -68.34 30.45 8.71
CA LYS A 3 -69.50 29.78 8.03
C LYS A 3 -69.29 29.70 6.51
N ASP A 4 -69.66 28.73 5.78
CA ASP A 4 -70.60 27.58 5.82
C ASP A 4 -70.15 26.58 4.74
N VAL A 5 -70.13 25.26 4.95
CA VAL A 5 -71.20 24.30 4.71
C VAL A 5 -71.79 24.33 3.31
N GLU A 6 -71.65 23.29 2.50
CA GLU A 6 -72.79 22.51 2.01
C GLU A 6 -72.42 21.23 1.26
N LYS A 7 -73.26 20.26 1.48
CA LYS A 7 -73.41 18.88 1.11
C LYS A 7 -73.86 18.68 -0.34
N ALA A 8 -73.68 17.50 -0.78
CA ALA A 8 -74.53 16.53 -1.50
C ALA A 8 -73.72 15.89 -2.63
N GLY A 9 -73.81 14.66 -2.94
CA GLY A 9 -74.72 13.56 -2.59
C GLY A 9 -74.39 12.41 -3.54
N ASP A 10 -74.65 11.26 -3.02
CA ASP A 10 -75.13 10.02 -3.60
C ASP A 10 -74.41 9.27 -4.76
N GLU A 11 -74.02 8.10 -4.38
CA GLU A 11 -74.33 6.76 -4.97
C GLU A 11 -73.93 6.47 -6.42
N CYS A 12 -72.98 5.50 -6.54
CA CYS A 12 -73.21 4.30 -7.33
C CYS A 12 -72.21 3.21 -6.99
N ALA A 13 -72.63 2.14 -6.34
CA ALA A 13 -71.85 0.96 -6.14
C ALA A 13 -71.86 0.10 -7.41
N PRO A 14 -70.73 -0.45 -7.89
CA PRO A 14 -70.77 -1.51 -8.92
C PRO A 14 -70.91 -2.87 -8.26
N GLN A 15 -71.81 -3.61 -8.79
CA GLN A 15 -72.25 -4.97 -8.48
C GLN A 15 -71.09 -5.96 -8.42
N GLY A 16 -71.12 -6.79 -7.39
CA GLY A 16 -70.18 -7.88 -7.15
C GLY A 16 -70.21 -8.97 -8.24
N TRP A 17 -69.04 -9.31 -8.71
CA TRP A 17 -68.83 -10.46 -9.54
C TRP A 17 -68.84 -11.72 -8.69
N SER A 18 -69.75 -12.67 -8.98
CA SER A 18 -69.90 -13.92 -8.26
C SER A 18 -68.74 -14.86 -8.59
N ARG A 19 -68.28 -15.59 -7.59
CA ARG A 19 -67.19 -16.58 -7.69
C ARG A 19 -67.42 -17.70 -8.74
N ARG A 20 -68.62 -17.78 -9.35
CA ARG A 20 -68.93 -18.75 -10.40
C ARG A 20 -68.65 -18.28 -11.83
N SER A 21 -68.46 -16.99 -12.06
CA SER A 21 -68.14 -16.44 -13.37
C SER A 21 -66.66 -16.50 -13.75
N VAL A 22 -65.76 -16.72 -12.77
CA VAL A 22 -64.32 -16.76 -12.97
C VAL A 22 -63.85 -18.17 -13.44
N ILE A 23 -64.67 -19.21 -13.22
CA ILE A 23 -64.23 -20.60 -13.54
C ILE A 23 -64.56 -21.02 -14.97
N LYS A 24 -65.33 -20.28 -15.72
CA LYS A 24 -65.68 -20.63 -17.11
C LYS A 24 -64.85 -19.96 -18.22
N ALA A 25 -63.86 -19.13 -17.86
CA ALA A 25 -62.97 -18.46 -18.85
C ALA A 25 -61.58 -19.13 -18.96
N ALA A 26 -61.32 -20.26 -18.30
CA ALA A 26 -60.01 -20.93 -18.25
C ALA A 26 -59.93 -22.25 -19.02
N ALA A 27 -60.84 -22.46 -19.99
CA ALA A 27 -60.80 -23.68 -20.82
C ALA A 27 -60.78 -23.35 -22.30
N GLY A 28 -59.65 -22.85 -22.79
CA GLY A 28 -59.49 -22.60 -24.21
C GLY A 28 -58.25 -21.82 -24.53
N THR A 29 -57.08 -22.46 -24.43
CA THR A 29 -55.86 -22.33 -25.26
C THR A 29 -54.71 -23.07 -24.59
N ALA A 30 -54.72 -24.36 -24.66
CA ALA A 30 -53.55 -25.20 -24.44
C ALA A 30 -52.76 -25.20 -25.77
N GLY A 31 -51.67 -24.44 -25.82
CA GLY A 31 -50.83 -24.37 -27.01
C GLY A 31 -49.85 -23.22 -27.00
N ALA A 32 -49.20 -22.92 -25.86
CA ALA A 32 -48.04 -22.03 -25.83
C ALA A 32 -46.83 -22.83 -25.37
N LEU A 33 -45.90 -23.02 -26.28
CA LEU A 33 -44.54 -23.54 -26.13
C LEU A 33 -43.98 -23.28 -24.74
N ALA A 34 -43.78 -24.34 -23.97
CA ALA A 34 -42.90 -24.29 -22.81
C ALA A 34 -41.45 -24.13 -23.29
N MET A 35 -41.04 -22.91 -23.55
CA MET A 35 -39.62 -22.57 -23.52
C MET A 35 -39.15 -22.83 -22.10
N PRO A 36 -38.10 -23.65 -21.90
CA PRO A 36 -37.48 -23.73 -20.60
C PRO A 36 -36.93 -22.35 -20.30
N ALA A 37 -37.56 -21.65 -19.38
CA ALA A 37 -36.94 -20.47 -18.77
C ALA A 37 -35.64 -20.96 -18.14
N ILE A 38 -34.50 -20.73 -18.80
CA ILE A 38 -33.20 -20.86 -18.15
C ILE A 38 -33.22 -19.79 -17.08
N VAL A 39 -33.70 -20.15 -15.89
CA VAL A 39 -33.46 -19.39 -14.68
C VAL A 39 -31.96 -19.49 -14.48
N ARG A 40 -31.24 -18.51 -15.05
CA ARG A 40 -29.90 -18.19 -14.59
C ARG A 40 -30.08 -17.79 -13.14
N THR A 41 -29.92 -18.75 -12.23
CA THR A 41 -29.69 -18.43 -10.83
C THR A 41 -28.53 -17.46 -10.84
N ALA A 42 -28.81 -16.20 -10.53
CA ALA A 42 -27.78 -15.22 -10.30
C ALA A 42 -26.93 -15.80 -9.16
N ARG A 43 -25.80 -16.40 -9.54
CA ARG A 43 -24.82 -16.85 -8.56
C ARG A 43 -24.43 -15.59 -7.81
N ALA A 44 -24.65 -15.56 -6.49
CA ALA A 44 -24.25 -14.45 -5.67
C ALA A 44 -22.80 -14.11 -6.07
N ALA A 45 -22.53 -12.86 -6.40
CA ALA A 45 -21.19 -12.45 -6.80
C ALA A 45 -20.22 -12.89 -5.71
N GLU A 46 -19.19 -13.62 -6.12
CA GLU A 46 -18.14 -14.04 -5.20
C GLU A 46 -17.40 -12.81 -4.70
N VAL A 47 -17.13 -12.71 -3.41
CA VAL A 47 -16.55 -11.52 -2.79
C VAL A 47 -15.16 -11.86 -2.27
N LEU A 48 -14.17 -11.02 -2.55
CA LEU A 48 -12.83 -11.07 -1.97
C LEU A 48 -12.62 -9.84 -1.10
N TYR A 49 -12.16 -10.03 0.12
CA TYR A 49 -11.86 -8.95 1.04
C TYR A 49 -10.35 -8.63 1.01
N VAL A 50 -10.02 -7.37 0.72
CA VAL A 50 -8.63 -6.89 0.60
C VAL A 50 -8.37 -5.83 1.66
N ASN A 51 -7.38 -6.06 2.51
CA ASN A 51 -6.94 -5.08 3.50
C ASN A 51 -5.97 -4.08 2.86
N THR A 52 -6.27 -2.80 3.00
CA THR A 52 -5.61 -1.69 2.29
C THR A 52 -5.08 -0.63 3.23
N TRP A 53 -4.17 0.21 2.71
CA TRP A 53 -3.65 1.38 3.44
C TRP A 53 -4.60 2.58 3.44
N GLY A 54 -5.69 2.51 2.66
CA GLY A 54 -6.61 3.64 2.48
C GLY A 54 -6.04 4.77 1.60
N GLY A 55 -6.77 5.87 1.52
CA GLY A 55 -6.32 7.10 0.86
C GLY A 55 -5.95 6.96 -0.62
N THR A 56 -4.86 7.61 -1.05
CA THR A 56 -4.38 7.59 -2.45
C THR A 56 -4.00 6.18 -2.89
N TRP A 57 -3.41 5.37 -1.99
CA TRP A 57 -3.06 3.98 -2.27
C TRP A 57 -4.28 3.17 -2.69
N GLU A 58 -5.37 3.26 -1.91
CA GLU A 58 -6.60 2.50 -2.17
C GLU A 58 -7.30 2.97 -3.45
N LYS A 59 -7.31 4.28 -3.72
CA LYS A 59 -7.86 4.84 -4.95
C LYS A 59 -7.14 4.32 -6.19
N ALA A 60 -5.81 4.34 -6.16
CA ALA A 60 -4.99 3.81 -7.24
C ALA A 60 -5.18 2.29 -7.40
N ALA A 61 -5.22 1.54 -6.30
CA ALA A 61 -5.47 0.10 -6.32
C ALA A 61 -6.87 -0.23 -6.86
N ALA A 62 -7.89 0.52 -6.46
CA ALA A 62 -9.25 0.33 -6.99
C ALA A 62 -9.28 0.45 -8.50
N LYS A 63 -8.73 1.51 -9.04
CA LYS A 63 -8.74 1.81 -10.48
C LYS A 63 -7.92 0.82 -11.31
N HIS A 64 -6.71 0.47 -10.86
CA HIS A 64 -5.75 -0.27 -11.66
C HIS A 64 -5.67 -1.76 -11.34
N LEU A 65 -6.08 -2.18 -10.14
CA LEU A 65 -5.98 -3.57 -9.70
C LEU A 65 -7.35 -4.20 -9.46
N PHE A 66 -8.24 -3.54 -8.70
CA PHE A 66 -9.50 -4.14 -8.24
C PHE A 66 -10.57 -4.15 -9.32
N GLU A 67 -10.86 -3.03 -9.95
CA GLU A 67 -11.86 -2.93 -11.02
C GLU A 67 -11.54 -3.80 -12.23
N PRO A 68 -10.27 -3.85 -12.74
CA PRO A 68 -9.92 -4.77 -13.81
C PRO A 68 -10.15 -6.23 -13.42
N PHE A 69 -9.77 -6.63 -12.23
CA PHE A 69 -9.99 -7.99 -11.74
C PHE A 69 -11.49 -8.33 -11.64
N THR A 70 -12.29 -7.41 -11.10
CA THR A 70 -13.74 -7.58 -11.01
C THR A 70 -14.40 -7.71 -12.39
N ARG A 71 -13.98 -6.88 -13.37
CA ARG A 71 -14.51 -6.97 -14.75
C ARG A 71 -14.20 -8.31 -15.41
N GLU A 72 -13.04 -8.88 -15.15
CA GLU A 72 -12.61 -10.14 -15.77
C GLU A 72 -13.20 -11.39 -15.13
N THR A 73 -13.37 -11.34 -13.81
CA THR A 73 -13.73 -12.54 -13.05
C THR A 73 -15.16 -12.52 -12.52
N GLY A 74 -15.80 -11.36 -12.44
CA GLY A 74 -17.08 -11.17 -11.77
C GLY A 74 -16.98 -11.19 -10.24
N VAL A 75 -15.77 -11.28 -9.67
CA VAL A 75 -15.53 -11.24 -8.21
C VAL A 75 -15.59 -9.80 -7.73
N GLU A 76 -16.46 -9.52 -6.77
CA GLU A 76 -16.52 -8.22 -6.10
C GLU A 76 -15.35 -8.08 -5.12
N ILE A 77 -14.61 -6.97 -5.16
CA ILE A 77 -13.60 -6.66 -4.15
C ILE A 77 -14.18 -5.68 -3.14
N ARG A 78 -14.06 -6.03 -1.87
CA ARG A 78 -14.38 -5.17 -0.72
C ARG A 78 -13.13 -4.87 0.07
N THR A 79 -12.94 -3.61 0.42
CA THR A 79 -11.75 -3.15 1.13
C THR A 79 -12.00 -3.02 2.63
N VAL A 80 -10.94 -3.29 3.41
CA VAL A 80 -10.86 -3.07 4.85
C VAL A 80 -9.61 -2.27 5.13
N SER A 81 -9.69 -1.17 5.85
CA SER A 81 -8.52 -0.35 6.20
C SER A 81 -8.54 0.07 7.68
N PRO A 82 -7.41 0.41 8.27
CA PRO A 82 -6.05 0.32 7.71
C PRO A 82 -5.45 -1.10 7.77
N VAL A 83 -4.29 -1.27 7.13
CA VAL A 83 -3.48 -2.49 7.27
C VAL A 83 -3.06 -2.67 8.72
N SER A 84 -3.18 -3.91 9.23
CA SER A 84 -2.87 -4.22 10.61
C SER A 84 -2.36 -5.65 10.77
N PHE A 85 -1.09 -5.78 11.18
CA PHE A 85 -0.51 -7.07 11.56
C PHE A 85 -1.27 -7.75 12.70
N ALA A 86 -1.73 -6.98 13.68
CA ALA A 86 -2.47 -7.52 14.83
C ALA A 86 -3.81 -8.13 14.41
N LYS A 87 -4.53 -7.51 13.47
CA LYS A 87 -5.76 -8.07 12.91
C LYS A 87 -5.49 -9.33 12.11
N LEU A 88 -4.43 -9.36 11.27
CA LEU A 88 -4.02 -10.55 10.55
C LEU A 88 -3.76 -11.73 11.51
N ALA A 89 -3.00 -11.51 12.57
CA ALA A 89 -2.71 -12.54 13.56
C ALA A 89 -3.96 -12.98 14.33
N ALA A 90 -4.85 -12.06 14.65
CA ALA A 90 -6.08 -12.36 15.37
C ALA A 90 -7.05 -13.22 14.55
N GLN A 91 -7.29 -12.86 13.28
CA GLN A 91 -8.22 -13.59 12.42
C GLN A 91 -7.76 -15.01 12.11
N VAL A 92 -6.47 -15.23 11.90
CA VAL A 92 -5.93 -16.59 11.69
C VAL A 92 -6.06 -17.43 12.95
N ARG A 93 -5.82 -16.85 14.13
CA ARG A 93 -5.98 -17.55 15.40
C ARG A 93 -7.43 -17.92 15.72
N THR A 94 -8.38 -17.05 15.36
CA THR A 94 -9.81 -17.24 15.70
C THR A 94 -10.58 -17.96 14.61
N GLY A 95 -10.07 -18.05 13.38
CA GLY A 95 -10.79 -18.56 12.21
C GLY A 95 -11.89 -17.61 11.70
N VAL A 96 -11.96 -16.37 12.19
CA VAL A 96 -12.93 -15.35 11.76
C VAL A 96 -12.20 -14.31 10.92
N TYR A 97 -12.43 -14.33 9.61
CA TYR A 97 -11.69 -13.53 8.65
C TYR A 97 -12.41 -12.22 8.30
N GLU A 98 -11.79 -11.08 8.59
CA GLU A 98 -12.20 -9.76 8.11
C GLU A 98 -11.69 -9.51 6.67
N PHE A 99 -10.52 -10.09 6.32
CA PHE A 99 -9.93 -9.98 4.99
C PHE A 99 -9.15 -11.23 4.60
N ASP A 100 -9.01 -11.45 3.30
CA ASP A 100 -8.33 -12.59 2.69
C ASP A 100 -6.91 -12.26 2.27
N VAL A 101 -6.74 -11.06 1.73
CA VAL A 101 -5.48 -10.52 1.20
C VAL A 101 -5.12 -9.25 1.94
N THR A 102 -3.84 -9.08 2.24
CA THR A 102 -3.28 -7.84 2.78
C THR A 102 -1.92 -7.54 2.18
N THR A 103 -1.38 -6.35 2.46
CA THR A 103 0.01 -6.02 2.16
C THR A 103 0.81 -5.91 3.45
N LEU A 104 2.06 -6.38 3.41
CA LEU A 104 3.01 -6.28 4.52
C LEU A 104 4.30 -5.62 4.02
N GLY A 105 4.92 -4.80 4.87
CA GLY A 105 6.29 -4.34 4.64
C GLY A 105 7.32 -5.42 5.01
N GLY A 106 8.59 -5.17 4.67
CA GLY A 106 9.66 -6.16 4.80
C GLY A 106 9.81 -6.75 6.20
N GLY A 107 9.79 -5.94 7.25
CA GLY A 107 9.90 -6.45 8.62
C GLY A 107 8.70 -7.28 9.07
N ASP A 108 7.50 -6.95 8.57
CA ASP A 108 6.28 -7.65 8.96
C ASP A 108 6.09 -8.97 8.21
N ILE A 109 6.58 -9.11 6.96
CA ILE A 109 6.49 -10.40 6.26
C ILE A 109 7.33 -11.48 6.93
N VAL A 110 8.53 -11.15 7.42
CA VAL A 110 9.38 -12.08 8.16
C VAL A 110 8.69 -12.54 9.45
N ARG A 111 8.10 -11.58 10.18
CA ARG A 111 7.33 -11.89 11.41
C ARG A 111 6.09 -12.76 11.12
N ALA A 112 5.37 -12.45 10.03
CA ALA A 112 4.17 -13.18 9.65
C ALA A 112 4.51 -14.62 9.21
N ASN A 113 5.63 -14.81 8.51
CA ASN A 113 6.14 -16.12 8.11
C ASN A 113 6.54 -16.94 9.36
N ALA A 114 7.33 -16.37 10.27
CA ALA A 114 7.70 -17.01 11.52
C ALA A 114 6.49 -17.38 12.39
N ALA A 115 5.46 -16.55 12.41
CA ALA A 115 4.21 -16.81 13.10
C ALA A 115 3.28 -17.78 12.37
N LYS A 116 3.59 -18.16 11.12
CA LYS A 116 2.78 -19.04 10.25
C LYS A 116 1.35 -18.54 10.04
N ILE A 117 1.16 -17.23 9.92
CA ILE A 117 -0.14 -16.58 9.76
C ILE A 117 -0.46 -16.16 8.32
N ILE A 118 0.44 -16.45 7.37
CA ILE A 118 0.28 -16.21 5.95
C ILE A 118 0.45 -17.51 5.16
N ASP A 119 -0.20 -17.58 3.99
CA ASP A 119 -0.21 -18.76 3.14
C ASP A 119 1.05 -18.83 2.27
N ALA A 120 1.50 -20.02 1.91
CA ALA A 120 2.67 -20.20 1.08
C ALA A 120 2.39 -19.86 -0.40
N VAL A 121 3.36 -19.21 -1.04
CA VAL A 121 3.33 -18.92 -2.48
C VAL A 121 3.39 -20.22 -3.31
N ALA A 122 4.05 -21.25 -2.80
CA ALA A 122 4.14 -22.55 -3.47
C ALA A 122 2.76 -23.12 -3.79
N GLY A 123 2.55 -23.49 -5.05
CA GLY A 123 1.24 -23.96 -5.56
C GLY A 123 0.27 -22.82 -5.89
N SER A 124 0.71 -21.56 -5.86
CA SER A 124 -0.06 -20.45 -6.38
C SER A 124 0.08 -20.35 -7.92
N PRO A 125 -0.89 -19.72 -8.62
CA PRO A 125 -0.87 -19.58 -10.07
C PRO A 125 0.06 -18.48 -10.58
N LEU A 126 1.11 -18.10 -9.85
CA LEU A 126 2.08 -17.11 -10.31
C LEU A 126 2.85 -17.66 -11.53
N GLY A 127 2.59 -17.10 -12.70
CA GLY A 127 3.19 -17.53 -13.96
C GLY A 127 4.65 -17.13 -14.13
N ALA A 128 5.28 -17.62 -15.22
CA ALA A 128 6.68 -17.35 -15.55
C ALA A 128 7.01 -15.86 -15.83
N ASN A 129 6.01 -15.04 -16.10
CA ASN A 129 6.13 -13.60 -16.36
C ASN A 129 5.84 -12.75 -15.10
N GLY A 130 6.02 -13.33 -13.95
CA GLY A 130 5.82 -12.67 -12.66
C GLY A 130 6.87 -11.60 -12.35
N PRO A 131 6.80 -11.02 -11.15
CA PRO A 131 7.79 -10.07 -10.66
C PRO A 131 9.19 -10.67 -10.65
N TRP A 132 10.21 -9.83 -10.45
CA TRP A 132 11.60 -10.29 -10.28
C TRP A 132 11.65 -11.49 -9.33
N LYS A 133 12.58 -12.43 -9.61
CA LYS A 133 12.75 -13.62 -8.77
C LYS A 133 12.92 -13.24 -7.28
N ASP A 134 13.66 -12.17 -7.02
CA ASP A 134 13.91 -11.66 -5.67
C ASP A 134 12.70 -10.90 -5.07
N ALA A 135 11.66 -10.68 -5.85
CA ALA A 135 10.40 -10.11 -5.38
C ALA A 135 9.40 -11.17 -4.88
N VAL A 136 9.74 -12.45 -5.02
CA VAL A 136 8.91 -13.55 -4.51
C VAL A 136 9.55 -14.09 -3.24
N PHE A 137 8.88 -13.88 -2.13
CA PHE A 137 9.23 -14.44 -0.83
C PHE A 137 8.48 -15.75 -0.63
N GLU A 138 8.90 -16.59 0.33
CA GLU A 138 8.27 -17.90 0.59
C GLU A 138 6.74 -17.80 0.70
N ASN A 139 6.24 -16.76 1.34
CA ASN A 139 4.82 -16.58 1.65
C ASN A 139 4.27 -15.23 1.17
N GLY A 140 4.90 -14.58 0.21
CA GLY A 140 4.44 -13.30 -0.29
C GLY A 140 5.07 -12.89 -1.61
N VAL A 141 4.38 -12.00 -2.32
CA VAL A 141 4.80 -11.49 -3.62
C VAL A 141 4.92 -9.97 -3.52
N ALA A 142 6.14 -9.46 -3.71
CA ALA A 142 6.37 -8.03 -3.70
C ALA A 142 5.67 -7.37 -4.88
N SER A 143 4.86 -6.36 -4.59
CA SER A 143 4.07 -5.64 -5.58
C SER A 143 4.75 -4.34 -6.00
N HIS A 144 5.16 -3.54 -5.03
CA HIS A 144 5.74 -2.23 -5.26
C HIS A 144 6.79 -1.91 -4.22
N ALA A 145 7.67 -0.98 -4.58
CA ALA A 145 8.66 -0.43 -3.68
C ALA A 145 8.34 1.03 -3.34
N PHE A 146 8.71 1.41 -2.15
CA PHE A 146 8.84 2.79 -1.74
C PHE A 146 10.25 3.03 -1.20
N SER A 147 10.62 4.30 -1.01
CA SER A 147 11.98 4.64 -0.67
C SER A 147 12.03 5.75 0.36
N THR A 148 13.00 5.64 1.28
CA THR A 148 13.46 6.76 2.09
C THR A 148 14.60 7.46 1.36
N ILE A 149 14.43 8.75 1.12
CA ILE A 149 15.39 9.61 0.43
C ILE A 149 15.72 10.85 1.26
N ILE A 150 16.75 11.56 0.87
CA ILE A 150 17.01 12.90 1.37
C ILE A 150 16.19 13.90 0.56
N ALA A 151 15.43 14.75 1.26
CA ALA A 151 14.84 15.95 0.69
C ALA A 151 15.31 17.17 1.47
N TYR A 152 15.43 18.31 0.78
CA TYR A 152 15.93 19.55 1.34
C TYR A 152 15.28 20.76 0.70
N ARG A 153 15.31 21.90 1.36
CA ARG A 153 14.82 23.17 0.83
C ARG A 153 15.86 23.80 -0.10
N THR A 154 15.47 24.04 -1.35
CA THR A 154 16.38 24.64 -2.35
C THR A 154 16.67 26.11 -2.11
N ASP A 155 15.77 26.83 -1.44
CA ASP A 155 15.98 28.22 -1.01
C ASP A 155 16.99 28.34 0.16
N ARG A 156 17.19 27.28 0.93
CA ARG A 156 18.23 27.19 1.97
C ARG A 156 19.56 26.70 1.41
N PHE A 157 19.53 25.89 0.37
CA PHE A 157 20.70 25.30 -0.29
C PHE A 157 20.74 25.66 -1.78
N PRO A 158 20.93 26.95 -2.13
CA PRO A 158 20.87 27.43 -3.53
C PRO A 158 22.02 26.91 -4.42
N LYS A 159 23.09 26.41 -3.82
CA LYS A 159 24.23 25.79 -4.54
C LYS A 159 24.10 24.24 -4.62
N GLY A 160 22.98 23.68 -4.16
CA GLY A 160 22.72 22.24 -4.03
C GLY A 160 22.74 21.78 -2.59
N GLY A 161 21.80 20.91 -2.22
CA GLY A 161 21.69 20.33 -0.89
C GLY A 161 22.44 19.00 -0.74
N PRO A 162 22.31 18.34 0.42
CA PRO A 162 22.97 17.09 0.72
C PRO A 162 22.59 16.01 -0.30
N GLN A 163 23.57 15.26 -0.80
CA GLN A 163 23.39 14.23 -1.79
C GLN A 163 23.52 12.82 -1.22
N THR A 164 24.25 12.66 -0.12
CA THR A 164 24.49 11.39 0.58
C THR A 164 24.11 11.51 2.04
N TRP A 165 24.01 10.37 2.73
CA TRP A 165 23.76 10.42 4.17
C TRP A 165 24.95 10.97 4.93
N ALA A 166 26.18 10.86 4.43
CA ALA A 166 27.34 11.56 4.99
C ALA A 166 27.17 13.08 4.92
N ASP A 167 26.66 13.60 3.79
CA ASP A 167 26.36 15.03 3.66
C ASP A 167 25.24 15.45 4.63
N PHE A 168 24.19 14.62 4.77
CA PHE A 168 23.10 14.88 5.70
C PHE A 168 23.58 14.95 7.16
N TRP A 169 24.65 14.24 7.53
CA TRP A 169 25.29 14.32 8.85
C TRP A 169 26.30 15.46 8.98
N ASN A 170 26.78 16.02 7.85
CA ASN A 170 27.78 17.07 7.82
C ASN A 170 27.16 18.43 8.12
N ARG A 171 27.32 18.91 9.35
CA ARG A 171 26.80 20.20 9.81
C ARG A 171 27.58 21.40 9.32
N GLN A 172 28.83 21.20 8.93
CA GLN A 172 29.72 22.26 8.51
C GLN A 172 29.37 22.72 7.08
N ASP A 173 29.24 21.77 6.16
CA ASP A 173 28.95 22.07 4.75
C ASP A 173 27.43 22.21 4.50
N PHE A 174 26.61 21.53 5.27
CA PHE A 174 25.14 21.57 5.20
C PHE A 174 24.54 21.97 6.56
N PRO A 175 24.71 23.24 6.97
CA PRO A 175 24.12 23.74 8.22
C PRO A 175 22.59 23.79 8.12
N GLY A 176 21.90 23.66 9.25
CA GLY A 176 20.45 23.78 9.32
C GLY A 176 19.78 22.65 10.10
N SER A 177 18.49 22.82 10.30
CA SER A 177 17.65 21.89 11.04
C SER A 177 17.31 20.64 10.22
N ARG A 178 17.28 19.49 10.90
CA ARG A 178 17.06 18.19 10.30
C ARG A 178 15.92 17.43 10.98
N CYS A 179 15.32 16.49 10.27
CA CYS A 179 14.51 15.48 10.90
C CYS A 179 14.63 14.11 10.21
N LEU A 180 14.40 13.07 10.98
CA LEU A 180 14.40 11.69 10.52
C LEU A 180 13.12 10.99 10.99
N GLN A 181 12.86 9.85 10.42
CA GLN A 181 11.73 8.99 10.78
C GLN A 181 12.00 8.21 12.07
N ARG A 182 10.97 8.02 12.90
CA ARG A 182 11.05 7.21 14.12
C ARG A 182 10.85 5.72 13.81
N TYR A 183 11.65 5.18 12.87
CA TYR A 183 11.63 3.79 12.46
C TYR A 183 13.06 3.24 12.44
N CYS A 184 13.44 2.51 13.50
CA CYS A 184 14.83 2.06 13.69
C CYS A 184 15.36 1.25 12.50
N ALA A 185 14.53 0.37 11.92
CA ALA A 185 14.91 -0.46 10.79
C ALA A 185 15.36 0.34 9.55
N ARG A 186 14.88 1.58 9.42
CA ARG A 186 15.26 2.48 8.32
C ARG A 186 16.41 3.40 8.68
N VAL A 187 16.41 3.90 9.91
CA VAL A 187 17.36 4.93 10.33
C VAL A 187 18.75 4.37 10.64
N LEU A 188 18.84 3.15 11.15
CA LEU A 188 20.14 2.54 11.49
C LEU A 188 21.02 2.31 10.24
N PRO A 189 20.53 1.80 9.10
CA PRO A 189 21.33 1.74 7.88
C PRO A 189 21.80 3.12 7.39
N LEU A 190 20.95 4.14 7.48
CA LEU A 190 21.29 5.51 7.10
C LEU A 190 22.43 6.06 7.97
N ALA A 191 22.39 5.78 9.26
CA ALA A 191 23.46 6.17 10.19
C ALA A 191 24.80 5.48 9.88
N LEU A 192 24.78 4.21 9.45
CA LEU A 192 25.98 3.50 9.01
C LEU A 192 26.55 4.08 7.72
N LEU A 193 25.71 4.40 6.73
CA LEU A 193 26.12 5.10 5.52
C LEU A 193 26.75 6.44 5.84
N ALA A 194 26.15 7.19 6.74
CA ALA A 194 26.68 8.48 7.21
C ALA A 194 28.04 8.32 7.94
N ASP A 195 28.28 7.19 8.56
CA ASP A 195 29.54 6.83 9.22
C ASP A 195 30.56 6.18 8.28
N GLY A 196 30.31 6.22 6.97
CA GLY A 196 31.23 5.76 5.94
C GLY A 196 31.23 4.24 5.69
N VAL A 197 30.24 3.49 6.18
CA VAL A 197 30.08 2.09 5.80
C VAL A 197 29.66 2.01 4.33
N PRO A 198 30.36 1.26 3.48
CA PRO A 198 29.96 1.06 2.10
C PRO A 198 28.58 0.42 1.99
N GLN A 199 27.82 0.82 0.98
CA GLN A 199 26.44 0.39 0.77
C GLN A 199 26.31 -1.14 0.64
N ASP A 200 27.27 -1.79 0.02
CA ASP A 200 27.37 -3.25 -0.14
C ASP A 200 27.81 -4.00 1.13
N LYS A 201 28.17 -3.28 2.19
CA LYS A 201 28.64 -3.83 3.48
C LYS A 201 27.77 -3.42 4.65
N LEU A 202 26.55 -2.95 4.39
CA LEU A 202 25.63 -2.53 5.44
C LEU A 202 25.16 -3.68 6.35
N TYR A 203 25.07 -4.87 5.79
CA TYR A 203 24.52 -6.04 6.47
C TYR A 203 25.57 -7.16 6.65
N PRO A 204 25.55 -7.85 7.81
CA PRO A 204 24.65 -7.64 8.95
C PRO A 204 24.89 -6.29 9.61
N LEU A 205 23.81 -5.66 10.14
CA LEU A 205 23.91 -4.33 10.73
C LEU A 205 24.75 -4.28 12.00
N ASP A 206 25.80 -3.45 11.99
CA ASP A 206 26.51 -3.05 13.22
C ASP A 206 25.66 -2.01 13.99
N THR A 207 24.72 -2.50 14.80
CA THR A 207 23.80 -1.65 15.56
C THR A 207 24.54 -0.73 16.54
N GLU A 208 25.64 -1.18 17.15
CA GLU A 208 26.44 -0.36 18.06
C GLU A 208 27.05 0.85 17.35
N ARG A 209 27.62 0.62 16.18
CA ARG A 209 28.17 1.68 15.34
C ARG A 209 27.09 2.64 14.85
N ALA A 210 25.93 2.10 14.46
CA ALA A 210 24.79 2.90 14.03
C ALA A 210 24.30 3.85 15.15
N PHE A 211 24.16 3.35 16.38
CA PHE A 211 23.80 4.20 17.53
C PHE A 211 24.85 5.27 17.83
N ARG A 212 26.15 4.96 17.76
CA ARG A 212 27.20 5.99 17.90
C ARG A 212 27.11 7.07 16.80
N ALA A 213 26.76 6.68 15.58
CA ALA A 213 26.54 7.64 14.49
C ALA A 213 25.30 8.52 14.76
N LEU A 214 24.22 7.93 15.27
CA LEU A 214 23.01 8.67 15.66
C LEU A 214 23.28 9.65 16.81
N GLU A 215 24.09 9.30 17.81
CA GLU A 215 24.46 10.23 18.89
C GLU A 215 25.08 11.52 18.34
N ARG A 216 25.89 11.44 17.30
CA ARG A 216 26.53 12.62 16.72
C ARG A 216 25.55 13.59 16.05
N ILE A 217 24.44 13.10 15.52
CA ILE A 217 23.44 13.91 14.83
C ILE A 217 22.24 14.28 15.70
N LYS A 218 22.03 13.55 16.80
CA LYS A 218 20.88 13.72 17.69
C LYS A 218 20.61 15.18 18.09
N PRO A 219 21.62 16.00 18.45
CA PRO A 219 21.40 17.39 18.82
C PRO A 219 20.84 18.29 17.70
N ASP A 220 21.01 17.89 16.44
CA ASP A 220 20.55 18.64 15.27
C ASP A 220 19.23 18.12 14.71
N LEU A 221 18.74 17.00 15.21
CA LEU A 221 17.46 16.42 14.84
C LEU A 221 16.34 17.08 15.63
N ARG A 222 15.64 17.98 14.96
CA ARG A 222 14.57 18.75 15.59
C ARG A 222 13.33 17.90 15.89
N VAL A 223 13.03 16.96 15.03
CA VAL A 223 11.84 16.10 15.11
C VAL A 223 12.17 14.68 14.65
N TRP A 224 11.63 13.71 15.36
CA TRP A 224 11.52 12.32 14.91
C TRP A 224 10.08 12.08 14.44
N TRP A 225 9.85 12.20 13.16
CA TRP A 225 8.51 12.08 12.62
C TRP A 225 8.00 10.62 12.59
N THR A 226 6.69 10.46 12.78
CA THR A 226 6.03 9.15 12.79
C THR A 226 5.02 8.97 11.66
N GLN A 227 4.62 10.06 11.01
CA GLN A 227 3.66 10.05 9.92
C GLN A 227 4.23 10.79 8.70
N GLY A 228 4.08 10.21 7.51
CA GLY A 228 4.59 10.82 6.29
C GLY A 228 4.06 12.24 6.05
N GLN A 229 2.81 12.53 6.41
CA GLN A 229 2.26 13.88 6.34
C GLN A 229 2.98 14.86 7.27
N GLN A 230 3.41 14.41 8.46
CA GLN A 230 4.18 15.25 9.38
C GLN A 230 5.52 15.64 8.74
N SER A 231 6.26 14.70 8.16
CA SER A 231 7.55 15.00 7.51
C SER A 231 7.38 15.97 6.33
N GLN A 232 6.30 15.81 5.57
CA GLN A 232 5.95 16.69 4.46
C GLN A 232 5.64 18.11 4.95
N GLN A 233 4.85 18.25 6.02
CA GLN A 233 4.51 19.53 6.61
C GLN A 233 5.74 20.26 7.15
N LEU A 234 6.60 19.58 7.92
CA LEU A 234 7.82 20.16 8.48
C LEU A 234 8.72 20.76 7.40
N LEU A 235 8.89 20.09 6.26
CA LEU A 235 9.68 20.58 5.13
C LEU A 235 8.99 21.72 4.40
N ARG A 236 7.68 21.60 4.14
CA ARG A 236 6.87 22.62 3.45
C ARG A 236 6.88 23.95 4.21
N ASP A 237 6.64 23.90 5.50
CA ASP A 237 6.47 25.09 6.35
C ASP A 237 7.85 25.68 6.76
N GLY A 238 8.96 25.04 6.37
CA GLY A 238 10.32 25.49 6.66
C GLY A 238 10.73 25.31 8.12
N GLU A 239 10.05 24.42 8.85
CA GLU A 239 10.42 24.06 10.22
C GLU A 239 11.71 23.25 10.26
N VAL A 240 12.01 22.54 9.16
CA VAL A 240 13.29 21.87 8.92
C VAL A 240 13.84 22.23 7.55
N ASP A 241 15.17 22.26 7.44
CA ASP A 241 15.87 22.58 6.20
C ASP A 241 16.14 21.34 5.34
N MET A 242 16.22 20.16 5.98
CA MET A 242 16.39 18.86 5.32
C MET A 242 15.73 17.72 6.12
N VAL A 243 15.36 16.66 5.41
CA VAL A 243 14.60 15.55 6.00
C VAL A 243 14.92 14.24 5.30
N GLY A 244 15.06 13.16 6.09
CA GLY A 244 14.90 11.79 5.60
C GLY A 244 13.41 11.50 5.47
N ILE A 245 12.90 11.34 4.25
CA ILE A 245 11.46 11.33 3.95
C ILE A 245 11.11 10.23 2.94
N TRP A 246 9.87 9.78 2.95
CA TRP A 246 9.37 8.93 1.87
C TRP A 246 9.28 9.71 0.56
N HIS A 247 9.86 9.14 -0.50
CA HIS A 247 10.01 9.81 -1.79
C HIS A 247 8.72 10.39 -2.34
N SER A 248 7.59 9.68 -2.23
CA SER A 248 6.29 10.15 -2.71
C SER A 248 5.87 11.47 -2.04
N ARG A 249 6.18 11.65 -0.75
CA ARG A 249 5.87 12.86 0.00
C ARG A 249 6.72 14.06 -0.46
N ALA A 250 7.98 13.81 -0.80
CA ALA A 250 8.84 14.85 -1.34
C ALA A 250 8.41 15.23 -2.77
N LEU A 251 8.06 14.25 -3.60
CA LEU A 251 7.56 14.48 -4.96
C LEU A 251 6.25 15.26 -4.98
N GLU A 252 5.32 14.97 -4.06
CA GLU A 252 4.09 15.74 -3.91
C GLU A 252 4.36 17.24 -3.63
N LEU A 253 5.37 17.55 -2.80
CA LEU A 253 5.77 18.96 -2.55
C LEU A 253 6.35 19.62 -3.80
N ILE A 254 7.17 18.91 -4.55
CA ILE A 254 7.75 19.42 -5.81
C ILE A 254 6.63 19.69 -6.82
N ASP A 255 5.67 18.80 -6.96
CA ASP A 255 4.52 18.94 -7.88
C ASP A 255 3.61 20.11 -7.49
N GLN A 256 3.55 20.43 -6.20
CA GLN A 256 2.84 21.61 -5.66
C GLN A 256 3.63 22.91 -5.80
N GLY A 257 4.84 22.87 -6.38
CA GLY A 257 5.69 24.04 -6.60
C GLY A 257 6.46 24.54 -5.37
N HIS A 258 6.58 23.71 -4.32
CA HIS A 258 7.41 24.06 -3.17
C HIS A 258 8.90 24.00 -3.51
N PRO A 259 9.76 24.84 -2.89
CA PRO A 259 11.20 24.86 -3.14
C PRO A 259 11.91 23.65 -2.51
N VAL A 260 11.67 22.47 -3.04
CA VAL A 260 12.18 21.20 -2.52
C VAL A 260 13.07 20.54 -3.57
N GLY A 261 14.28 20.15 -3.16
CA GLY A 261 15.19 19.29 -3.89
C GLY A 261 15.27 17.91 -3.24
N ILE A 262 15.67 16.92 -4.01
CA ILE A 262 15.81 15.52 -3.54
C ILE A 262 17.13 14.91 -3.99
N SER A 263 17.57 13.88 -3.29
CA SER A 263 18.66 13.00 -3.75
C SER A 263 18.22 11.55 -3.73
N TRP A 264 18.49 10.85 -4.84
CA TRP A 264 18.31 9.39 -4.95
C TRP A 264 19.56 8.60 -4.56
N LYS A 265 20.69 9.28 -4.30
CA LYS A 265 21.90 8.57 -3.87
C LYS A 265 21.72 7.95 -2.50
N GLN A 266 22.04 6.68 -2.39
CA GLN A 266 21.86 5.90 -1.16
C GLN A 266 20.40 5.89 -0.67
N ALA A 267 19.45 5.96 -1.59
CA ALA A 267 18.04 5.79 -1.29
C ALA A 267 17.80 4.39 -0.71
N GLU A 268 17.07 4.30 0.39
CA GLU A 268 16.64 3.01 0.94
C GLU A 268 15.43 2.50 0.16
N ILE A 269 15.49 1.28 -0.34
CA ILE A 269 14.35 0.60 -0.95
C ILE A 269 13.71 -0.33 0.07
N ASP A 270 12.41 -0.15 0.30
CA ASP A 270 11.58 -1.10 1.02
C ASP A 270 10.46 -1.61 0.10
N ARG A 271 10.13 -2.88 0.26
CA ARG A 271 9.16 -3.60 -0.57
C ARG A 271 7.87 -3.83 0.18
N ALA A 272 6.75 -3.65 -0.50
CA ALA A 272 5.46 -4.10 -0.01
C ALA A 272 5.10 -5.44 -0.66
N TYR A 273 4.67 -6.38 0.16
CA TYR A 273 4.35 -7.75 -0.25
C TYR A 273 2.85 -7.99 -0.16
N TRP A 274 2.25 -8.47 -1.23
CA TRP A 274 0.95 -9.11 -1.18
C TRP A 274 1.07 -10.45 -0.46
N VAL A 275 0.21 -10.67 0.52
CA VAL A 275 0.12 -11.93 1.26
C VAL A 275 -1.32 -12.37 1.38
N VAL A 276 -1.52 -13.69 1.43
CA VAL A 276 -2.82 -14.31 1.67
C VAL A 276 -2.89 -14.74 3.13
N SER A 277 -3.99 -14.42 3.80
CA SER A 277 -4.24 -14.87 5.17
C SER A 277 -4.26 -16.38 5.24
N LYS A 278 -3.53 -16.97 6.19
CA LYS A 278 -3.47 -18.42 6.36
C LYS A 278 -4.87 -19.00 6.58
N ASP A 279 -5.19 -20.10 5.89
CA ASP A 279 -6.44 -20.84 5.99
C ASP A 279 -7.72 -20.02 5.69
N THR A 280 -7.60 -18.91 4.95
CA THR A 280 -8.78 -18.17 4.46
C THR A 280 -9.65 -19.08 3.57
N PRO A 281 -10.99 -19.01 3.69
CA PRO A 281 -11.90 -19.79 2.85
C PRO A 281 -11.86 -19.38 1.37
N ARG A 282 -11.23 -18.22 1.03
CA ARG A 282 -11.15 -17.67 -0.33
C ARG A 282 -9.74 -17.74 -0.93
N ARG A 283 -8.95 -18.73 -0.50
CA ARG A 283 -7.55 -18.90 -0.86
C ARG A 283 -7.30 -18.84 -2.38
N GLU A 284 -8.08 -19.57 -3.16
CA GLU A 284 -7.88 -19.66 -4.61
C GLU A 284 -8.10 -18.31 -5.31
N ILE A 285 -9.15 -17.59 -4.92
CA ILE A 285 -9.46 -16.28 -5.47
C ILE A 285 -8.41 -15.25 -5.03
N ALA A 286 -7.95 -15.33 -3.79
CA ALA A 286 -6.91 -14.46 -3.26
C ALA A 286 -5.62 -14.57 -4.09
N TRP A 287 -5.18 -15.77 -4.42
CA TRP A 287 -4.01 -15.96 -5.29
C TRP A 287 -4.24 -15.55 -6.74
N LYS A 288 -5.45 -15.77 -7.30
CA LYS A 288 -5.82 -15.25 -8.63
C LYS A 288 -5.77 -13.73 -8.66
N PHE A 289 -6.24 -13.08 -7.60
CA PHE A 289 -6.14 -11.62 -7.48
C PHE A 289 -4.68 -11.15 -7.46
N ILE A 290 -3.81 -11.75 -6.64
CA ILE A 290 -2.40 -11.37 -6.57
C ILE A 290 -1.72 -11.56 -7.93
N GLN A 291 -1.97 -12.67 -8.63
CA GLN A 291 -1.48 -12.90 -9.98
C GLN A 291 -1.91 -11.80 -10.95
N SER A 292 -3.16 -11.37 -10.86
CA SER A 292 -3.71 -10.28 -11.63
C SER A 292 -3.06 -8.92 -11.27
N ALA A 293 -2.90 -8.66 -9.98
CA ALA A 293 -2.39 -7.39 -9.47
C ALA A 293 -0.91 -7.12 -9.83
N VAL A 294 -0.11 -8.18 -10.03
CA VAL A 294 1.31 -8.05 -10.40
C VAL A 294 1.55 -8.10 -11.92
N GLN A 295 0.49 -8.11 -12.74
CA GLN A 295 0.64 -7.98 -14.20
C GLN A 295 1.26 -6.63 -14.56
N PRO A 296 2.19 -6.59 -15.53
CA PRO A 296 2.98 -5.41 -15.83
C PRO A 296 2.16 -4.14 -16.04
N GLU A 297 1.14 -4.18 -16.88
CA GLU A 297 0.32 -3.01 -17.22
C GLU A 297 -0.46 -2.48 -16.00
N ARG A 298 -1.04 -3.37 -15.21
CA ARG A 298 -1.81 -3.01 -14.00
C ARG A 298 -0.92 -2.41 -12.94
N LEU A 299 0.22 -3.07 -12.73
CA LEU A 299 1.21 -2.63 -11.77
C LEU A 299 1.79 -1.26 -12.17
N ALA A 300 2.05 -1.05 -13.46
CA ALA A 300 2.48 0.24 -13.99
C ALA A 300 1.45 1.34 -13.69
N GLY A 301 0.18 1.11 -14.01
CA GLY A 301 -0.89 2.06 -13.72
C GLY A 301 -0.99 2.40 -12.23
N PHE A 302 -0.98 1.39 -11.38
CA PHE A 302 -1.00 1.56 -9.93
C PHE A 302 0.21 2.36 -9.42
N CYS A 303 1.42 1.98 -9.84
CA CYS A 303 2.65 2.63 -9.38
C CYS A 303 2.76 4.09 -9.85
N ARG A 304 2.29 4.40 -11.07
CA ARG A 304 2.25 5.77 -11.58
C ARG A 304 1.34 6.66 -10.74
N GLU A 305 0.13 6.21 -10.45
CA GLU A 305 -0.86 7.01 -9.70
C GLU A 305 -0.51 7.11 -8.21
N ALA A 306 0.05 6.06 -7.63
CA ALA A 306 0.44 6.03 -6.21
C ALA A 306 1.87 6.57 -5.95
N LEU A 307 2.62 6.93 -7.00
CA LEU A 307 4.03 7.35 -6.94
C LEU A 307 4.94 6.30 -6.27
N TYR A 308 4.78 5.03 -6.62
CA TYR A 308 5.63 3.92 -6.17
C TYR A 308 6.52 3.39 -7.29
N GLY A 309 7.45 2.52 -6.97
CA GLY A 309 8.25 1.78 -7.94
C GLY A 309 7.70 0.38 -8.19
N PRO A 310 7.43 -0.04 -9.44
CA PRO A 310 7.02 -1.41 -9.70
C PRO A 310 8.16 -2.39 -9.42
N LEU A 311 7.82 -3.58 -8.94
CA LEU A 311 8.76 -4.69 -8.73
C LEU A 311 8.62 -5.80 -9.79
N ASN A 312 7.99 -5.46 -10.89
CA ASN A 312 8.03 -6.22 -12.14
C ASN A 312 8.69 -5.34 -13.22
N PRO A 313 9.89 -5.71 -13.73
CA PRO A 313 10.62 -4.87 -14.68
C PRO A 313 9.86 -4.63 -15.98
N ALA A 314 9.03 -5.57 -16.42
CA ALA A 314 8.19 -5.40 -17.61
C ALA A 314 7.14 -4.27 -17.44
N ALA A 315 6.85 -3.84 -16.21
CA ALA A 315 5.96 -2.71 -15.99
C ALA A 315 6.52 -1.39 -16.55
N PHE A 316 7.85 -1.27 -16.67
CA PHE A 316 8.47 -0.07 -17.24
C PHE A 316 8.21 0.11 -18.75
N GLU A 317 7.77 -0.92 -19.46
CA GLU A 317 7.30 -0.82 -20.85
C GLU A 317 6.01 0.03 -20.97
N PHE A 318 5.25 0.15 -19.87
CA PHE A 318 3.99 0.90 -19.78
C PHE A 318 4.15 2.25 -19.03
N ILE A 319 5.38 2.63 -18.68
CA ILE A 319 5.68 3.84 -17.90
C ILE A 319 6.53 4.80 -18.75
N PRO A 320 6.07 6.04 -18.97
CA PRO A 320 6.90 7.05 -19.63
C PRO A 320 8.22 7.24 -18.89
N LYS A 321 9.30 7.48 -19.65
CA LYS A 321 10.65 7.59 -19.10
C LYS A 321 10.75 8.67 -18.02
N GLU A 322 10.12 9.81 -18.23
CA GLU A 322 10.11 10.93 -17.30
C GLU A 322 9.46 10.57 -15.97
N GLU A 323 8.43 9.72 -16.00
CA GLU A 323 7.79 9.21 -14.80
C GLU A 323 8.64 8.12 -14.13
N ALA A 324 9.27 7.24 -14.93
CA ALA A 324 10.19 6.22 -14.42
C ALA A 324 11.40 6.84 -13.69
N ASP A 325 11.89 7.99 -14.16
CA ASP A 325 12.99 8.74 -13.52
C ASP A 325 12.60 9.32 -12.13
N ARG A 326 11.32 9.30 -11.78
CA ARG A 326 10.78 9.70 -10.47
C ARG A 326 10.48 8.53 -9.55
N MET A 327 10.68 7.30 -10.01
CA MET A 327 10.36 6.10 -9.24
C MET A 327 11.62 5.51 -8.60
N PRO A 328 11.50 4.94 -7.37
CA PRO A 328 12.66 4.37 -6.68
C PRO A 328 13.29 3.18 -7.41
N THR A 329 12.49 2.36 -8.10
CA THR A 329 12.97 1.24 -8.93
C THR A 329 13.21 1.62 -10.38
N GLY A 330 13.08 2.91 -10.73
CA GLY A 330 13.38 3.40 -12.06
C GLY A 330 14.82 3.14 -12.49
N PRO A 331 15.10 2.95 -13.80
CA PRO A 331 16.43 2.55 -14.28
C PRO A 331 17.57 3.49 -13.88
N ARG A 332 17.27 4.77 -13.62
CA ARG A 332 18.25 5.76 -13.16
C ARG A 332 18.50 5.75 -11.66
N ASN A 333 17.47 5.43 -10.87
CA ASN A 333 17.49 5.58 -9.42
C ASN A 333 17.88 4.30 -8.70
N TYR A 334 17.38 3.16 -9.20
CA TYR A 334 17.60 1.86 -8.58
C TYR A 334 19.09 1.49 -8.41
N PRO A 335 19.99 1.76 -9.38
CA PRO A 335 21.42 1.49 -9.21
C PRO A 335 22.11 2.36 -8.14
N LEU A 336 21.47 3.46 -7.71
CA LEU A 336 21.98 4.37 -6.67
C LEU A 336 21.48 4.00 -5.27
N ALA A 337 20.50 3.10 -5.19
CA ALA A 337 19.79 2.72 -3.98
C ALA A 337 20.42 1.48 -3.33
N PHE A 338 20.06 1.23 -2.08
CA PHE A 338 20.28 -0.04 -1.41
C PHE A 338 18.93 -0.63 -0.94
N GLU A 339 18.90 -1.94 -0.85
CA GLU A 339 17.71 -2.63 -0.36
C GLU A 339 17.82 -2.91 1.13
N GLN A 340 16.71 -2.74 1.83
CA GLN A 340 16.61 -3.16 3.21
C GLN A 340 16.72 -4.70 3.27
N ASN A 341 17.65 -5.21 4.07
CA ASN A 341 17.70 -6.64 4.37
C ASN A 341 16.69 -6.97 5.46
N VAL A 342 15.53 -7.44 5.03
CA VAL A 342 14.42 -7.76 5.94
C VAL A 342 14.69 -8.95 6.84
N GLU A 343 15.56 -9.88 6.42
CA GLU A 343 15.93 -11.07 7.19
C GLU A 343 16.85 -10.71 8.36
N ASP A 344 17.81 -9.81 8.14
CA ASP A 344 18.73 -9.33 9.18
C ASP A 344 17.96 -8.66 10.35
N PHE A 345 16.89 -7.94 10.02
CA PHE A 345 16.02 -7.32 11.01
C PHE A 345 14.98 -8.26 11.62
N GLY A 346 14.48 -9.22 10.85
CA GLY A 346 13.27 -9.98 11.21
C GLY A 346 13.34 -10.65 12.57
N GLY A 347 14.46 -11.27 12.89
CA GLY A 347 14.67 -11.94 14.19
C GLY A 347 14.95 -11.00 15.37
N ASN A 348 15.49 -9.81 15.09
CA ASN A 348 15.97 -8.87 16.11
C ASN A 348 15.16 -7.56 16.19
N LEU A 349 14.22 -7.36 15.27
CA LEU A 349 13.51 -6.08 15.12
C LEU A 349 12.91 -5.57 16.44
N GLN A 350 12.24 -6.43 17.19
CA GLN A 350 11.61 -6.02 18.45
C GLN A 350 12.64 -5.53 19.47
N LYS A 351 13.76 -6.24 19.61
CA LYS A 351 14.84 -5.87 20.55
C LYS A 351 15.51 -4.56 20.13
N VAL A 352 15.78 -4.42 18.86
CA VAL A 352 16.41 -3.20 18.32
C VAL A 352 15.45 -2.00 18.42
N THR A 353 14.16 -2.21 18.15
CA THR A 353 13.13 -1.16 18.32
C THR A 353 13.04 -0.71 19.78
N GLN A 354 12.99 -1.63 20.72
CA GLN A 354 12.96 -1.29 22.14
C GLN A 354 14.18 -0.47 22.56
N ARG A 355 15.36 -0.86 22.10
CA ARG A 355 16.60 -0.11 22.36
C ARG A 355 16.55 1.29 21.74
N PHE A 356 16.05 1.40 20.51
CA PHE A 356 15.92 2.68 19.81
C PHE A 356 14.97 3.63 20.56
N GLU A 357 13.83 3.13 21.06
CA GLU A 357 12.92 3.93 21.87
C GLU A 357 13.54 4.38 23.20
N GLN A 358 14.30 3.51 23.85
CA GLN A 358 15.05 3.88 25.07
C GLN A 358 16.11 4.95 24.79
N TRP A 359 16.82 4.81 23.67
CA TRP A 359 17.82 5.78 23.23
C TRP A 359 17.19 7.13 22.87
N LEU A 360 16.00 7.15 22.27
CA LEU A 360 15.28 8.40 21.98
C LEU A 360 14.88 9.14 23.27
N ALA A 361 14.58 8.39 24.33
CA ALA A 361 14.15 8.95 25.62
C ALA A 361 15.32 9.43 26.50
N SER A 362 16.55 9.03 26.22
CA SER A 362 17.78 9.48 26.90
C SER A 362 18.27 10.80 26.30
#